data_f532db54af280e5a1bc34000d918e714
#
_entry.id   f532db54af280e5a1bc34000d918e714
#
_cell.length_a   1.000
_cell.length_b   1.000
_cell.length_c   1.000
_cell.angle_alpha   90.00
_cell.angle_beta   90.00
_cell.angle_gamma   90.00
#
_symmetry.space_group_name_H-M   'P 1'
#
loop_
_entity.id
_entity.type
_entity.pdbx_description
1 polymer ?
#
loop_
_entity_poly.entity_id
_entity_poly.type
_entity_poly.pdbx_seq_one_letter_code
_entity_poly.pdbx_strand_id
1 'polypeptide(L)'
;MEKYQMAVSDFITKMNYLENNHVLGIIVYGSYVTGYNNKNSDIDMHIIKDDSDERLYRGVSMIDGFKIEYFEKPISDIYLSIENDFETNENAYLTIIGHGKILFDRIGDISKLQRYILEKYSQPLPALSGDDAKEMAVIIDNRMIKLRSMLENGKPEFIYNYYLVVEKIRKFYSRLCGCANIPVDKAFRIYTDKRYRESFCKSVIPDEEFLGMYFNAVTTTGTNEEKMSIVTELYNYATRNLEIDPNNYRILIKSRNNPMNRNHE
;
A
#
# COMPACT_ATOMS: atom_id res chain seq x y z
N MET A 1 8.36 -13.34 28.74
CA MET A 1 8.41 -13.29 27.26
C MET A 1 7.04 -13.77 26.76
N GLU A 2 6.43 -13.04 25.85
CA GLU A 2 5.13 -13.44 25.29
C GLU A 2 5.31 -14.68 24.39
N LYS A 3 4.27 -15.52 24.26
CA LYS A 3 4.34 -16.79 23.50
C LYS A 3 4.82 -16.61 22.05
N TYR A 4 4.37 -15.54 21.38
CA TYR A 4 4.81 -15.28 20.01
C TYR A 4 6.31 -14.93 19.91
N GLN A 5 6.87 -14.30 20.94
CA GLN A 5 8.31 -13.98 20.97
C GLN A 5 9.16 -15.26 21.12
N MET A 6 8.63 -16.28 21.79
CA MET A 6 9.28 -17.60 21.86
C MET A 6 9.25 -18.25 20.47
N ALA A 7 8.10 -18.29 19.82
CA ALA A 7 7.97 -18.85 18.46
C ALA A 7 8.89 -18.15 17.45
N VAL A 8 9.04 -16.83 17.55
CA VAL A 8 10.00 -16.06 16.71
C VAL A 8 11.44 -16.45 17.01
N SER A 9 11.82 -16.58 18.29
CA SER A 9 13.18 -17.01 18.68
C SER A 9 13.50 -18.42 18.16
N ASP A 10 12.55 -19.34 18.29
CA ASP A 10 12.70 -20.72 17.82
C ASP A 10 12.82 -20.79 16.29
N PHE A 11 12.04 -19.95 15.57
CA PHE A 11 12.15 -19.81 14.12
C PHE A 11 13.55 -19.31 13.72
N ILE A 12 14.04 -18.23 14.35
CA ILE A 12 15.37 -17.67 14.06
C ILE A 12 16.45 -18.69 14.28
N THR A 13 16.38 -19.47 15.37
CA THR A 13 17.31 -20.54 15.70
C THR A 13 17.25 -21.69 14.70
N LYS A 14 16.03 -22.15 14.35
CA LYS A 14 15.81 -23.22 13.37
C LYS A 14 16.36 -22.87 11.99
N MET A 15 16.24 -21.63 11.57
CA MET A 15 16.75 -21.14 10.30
C MET A 15 18.23 -20.78 10.32
N ASN A 16 18.86 -20.84 11.48
CA ASN A 16 20.28 -20.51 11.71
C ASN A 16 20.68 -19.10 11.27
N TYR A 17 19.76 -18.13 11.35
CA TYR A 17 20.01 -16.78 10.84
C TYR A 17 21.09 -16.01 11.58
N LEU A 18 21.27 -16.25 12.87
CA LEU A 18 22.27 -15.52 13.66
C LEU A 18 23.69 -15.93 13.32
N GLU A 19 23.92 -17.20 12.94
CA GLU A 19 25.21 -17.75 12.53
C GLU A 19 25.49 -17.50 11.04
N ASN A 20 24.48 -17.14 10.25
CA ASN A 20 24.65 -16.83 8.84
C ASN A 20 25.24 -15.42 8.67
N ASN A 21 26.50 -15.33 8.26
CA ASN A 21 27.22 -14.07 8.12
C ASN A 21 26.62 -13.13 7.05
N HIS A 22 25.82 -13.64 6.12
CA HIS A 22 25.13 -12.83 5.12
C HIS A 22 23.88 -12.15 5.69
N VAL A 23 23.35 -12.54 6.84
CA VAL A 23 22.22 -11.89 7.49
C VAL A 23 22.70 -10.66 8.25
N LEU A 24 22.30 -9.48 7.79
CA LEU A 24 22.58 -8.20 8.41
C LEU A 24 21.61 -7.90 9.55
N GLY A 25 20.34 -8.29 9.41
CA GLY A 25 19.36 -8.07 10.45
C GLY A 25 18.01 -8.73 10.25
N ILE A 26 17.21 -8.65 11.30
CA ILE A 26 15.88 -9.26 11.39
C ILE A 26 14.93 -8.25 12.00
N ILE A 27 13.80 -8.03 11.33
CA ILE A 27 12.71 -7.13 11.76
C ILE A 27 11.41 -7.92 11.85
N VAL A 28 10.66 -7.73 12.93
CA VAL A 28 9.25 -8.11 13.05
C VAL A 28 8.38 -6.87 12.86
N TYR A 29 7.27 -7.00 12.15
CA TYR A 29 6.35 -5.90 11.90
C TYR A 29 4.89 -6.36 11.92
N GLY A 30 3.97 -5.51 11.48
CA GLY A 30 2.56 -5.86 11.37
C GLY A 30 1.80 -5.88 12.70
N SER A 31 0.77 -6.71 12.77
CA SER A 31 -0.22 -6.69 13.85
C SER A 31 0.37 -7.02 15.23
N TYR A 32 1.36 -7.88 15.32
CA TYR A 32 2.02 -8.23 16.57
C TYR A 32 2.88 -7.10 17.15
N VAL A 33 3.39 -6.22 16.33
CA VAL A 33 4.15 -5.04 16.77
C VAL A 33 3.22 -3.90 17.16
N THR A 34 2.12 -3.73 16.41
CA THR A 34 1.14 -2.65 16.66
C THR A 34 0.11 -2.99 17.75
N GLY A 35 0.06 -4.24 18.22
CA GLY A 35 -0.91 -4.71 19.22
C GLY A 35 -2.34 -4.93 18.68
N TYR A 36 -2.49 -5.03 17.35
CA TYR A 36 -3.77 -5.31 16.69
C TYR A 36 -3.91 -6.76 16.20
N ASN A 37 -3.03 -7.65 16.67
CA ASN A 37 -3.11 -9.07 16.36
C ASN A 37 -4.36 -9.73 16.97
N ASN A 38 -4.83 -10.76 16.30
CA ASN A 38 -5.90 -11.64 16.75
C ASN A 38 -5.50 -13.11 16.52
N LYS A 39 -6.38 -14.05 16.85
CA LYS A 39 -6.11 -15.50 16.75
C LYS A 39 -5.77 -16.00 15.34
N ASN A 40 -6.10 -15.23 14.31
CA ASN A 40 -5.83 -15.58 12.90
C ASN A 40 -4.67 -14.77 12.32
N SER A 41 -4.04 -13.90 13.14
CA SER A 41 -2.93 -13.08 12.67
C SER A 41 -1.67 -13.91 12.52
N ASP A 42 -0.96 -13.73 11.43
CA ASP A 42 0.40 -14.19 11.22
C ASP A 42 1.41 -13.22 11.84
N ILE A 43 2.61 -13.71 12.05
CA ILE A 43 3.77 -12.93 12.47
C ILE A 43 4.56 -12.61 11.21
N ASP A 44 4.66 -11.32 10.91
CA ASP A 44 5.35 -10.83 9.71
C ASP A 44 6.82 -10.53 10.04
N MET A 45 7.75 -11.05 9.23
CA MET A 45 9.19 -10.87 9.42
C MET A 45 9.89 -10.46 8.12
N HIS A 46 10.88 -9.59 8.26
CA HIS A 46 11.89 -9.33 7.21
C HIS A 46 13.27 -9.75 7.71
N ILE A 47 13.93 -10.58 6.91
CA ILE A 47 15.32 -10.97 7.05
C ILE A 47 16.11 -10.21 5.99
N ILE A 48 16.98 -9.33 6.43
CA ILE A 48 17.75 -8.44 5.56
C ILE A 48 19.15 -9.02 5.42
N LYS A 49 19.56 -9.24 4.17
CA LYS A 49 20.85 -9.83 3.83
C LYS A 49 21.79 -8.78 3.24
N ASP A 50 23.06 -9.09 3.19
CA ASP A 50 24.02 -8.36 2.37
C ASP A 50 23.78 -8.64 0.87
N ASP A 51 24.42 -7.84 0.01
CA ASP A 51 24.24 -7.92 -1.44
C ASP A 51 25.03 -9.06 -2.11
N SER A 52 25.72 -9.89 -1.36
CA SER A 52 26.42 -11.07 -1.89
C SER A 52 25.47 -12.25 -2.18
N ASP A 53 24.27 -12.24 -1.59
CA ASP A 53 23.18 -13.17 -1.87
C ASP A 53 21.99 -12.43 -2.45
N GLU A 54 21.93 -12.32 -3.78
CA GLU A 54 20.87 -11.61 -4.52
C GLU A 54 19.51 -12.35 -4.54
N ARG A 55 19.44 -13.57 -3.98
CA ARG A 55 18.21 -14.37 -3.99
C ARG A 55 17.16 -13.77 -3.06
N LEU A 56 15.95 -13.68 -3.58
CA LEU A 56 14.76 -13.27 -2.83
C LEU A 56 14.00 -14.51 -2.38
N TYR A 57 13.62 -14.56 -1.11
CA TYR A 57 12.76 -15.62 -0.59
C TYR A 57 11.52 -15.04 0.06
N ARG A 58 10.41 -15.73 -0.14
CA ARG A 58 9.20 -15.60 0.66
C ARG A 58 8.85 -16.97 1.21
N GLY A 59 8.63 -17.06 2.49
CA GLY A 59 8.30 -18.33 3.12
C GLY A 59 7.25 -18.22 4.20
N VAL A 60 6.75 -19.38 4.58
CA VAL A 60 5.84 -19.57 5.71
C VAL A 60 6.39 -20.69 6.57
N SER A 61 6.38 -20.49 7.90
CA SER A 61 6.74 -21.54 8.87
C SER A 61 5.68 -21.58 9.98
N MET A 62 5.33 -22.79 10.42
CA MET A 62 4.49 -23.00 11.61
C MET A 62 5.39 -23.37 12.80
N ILE A 63 5.37 -22.55 13.85
CA ILE A 63 6.13 -22.74 15.08
C ILE A 63 5.17 -22.58 16.26
N ASP A 64 4.98 -23.60 17.07
CA ASP A 64 4.14 -23.61 18.26
C ASP A 64 2.74 -23.04 18.06
N GLY A 65 2.13 -23.34 16.90
CA GLY A 65 0.81 -22.87 16.51
C GLY A 65 0.77 -21.46 15.96
N PHE A 66 1.91 -20.75 15.87
CA PHE A 66 2.02 -19.47 15.20
C PHE A 66 2.45 -19.64 13.75
N LYS A 67 1.75 -18.96 12.84
CA LYS A 67 2.16 -18.82 11.44
C LYS A 67 3.11 -17.65 11.33
N ILE A 68 4.33 -17.92 10.86
CA ILE A 68 5.35 -16.90 10.59
C ILE A 68 5.45 -16.75 9.08
N GLU A 69 5.11 -15.58 8.55
CA GLU A 69 5.40 -15.19 7.16
C GLU A 69 6.70 -14.38 7.12
N TYR A 70 7.62 -14.75 6.26
CA TYR A 70 8.89 -14.07 6.19
C TYR A 70 9.34 -13.80 4.76
N PHE A 71 10.08 -12.71 4.62
CA PHE A 71 10.74 -12.30 3.38
C PHE A 71 12.24 -12.16 3.66
N GLU A 72 13.06 -12.73 2.76
CA GLU A 72 14.49 -12.49 2.75
C GLU A 72 14.85 -11.64 1.54
N LYS A 73 15.56 -10.54 1.77
CA LYS A 73 15.95 -9.59 0.71
C LYS A 73 17.34 -9.02 0.96
N PRO A 74 18.13 -8.79 -0.11
CA PRO A 74 19.33 -7.96 -0.06
C PRO A 74 18.99 -6.54 0.38
N ILE A 75 19.91 -5.89 1.06
CA ILE A 75 19.70 -4.53 1.56
C ILE A 75 19.54 -3.50 0.44
N SER A 76 20.22 -3.68 -0.69
CA SER A 76 20.09 -2.83 -1.87
C SER A 76 18.66 -2.87 -2.46
N ASP A 77 18.05 -4.05 -2.54
CA ASP A 77 16.68 -4.22 -3.01
C ASP A 77 15.66 -3.54 -2.10
N ILE A 78 15.97 -3.46 -0.79
CA ILE A 78 15.11 -2.75 0.15
C ILE A 78 15.20 -1.24 -0.10
N TYR A 79 16.39 -0.68 -0.32
CA TYR A 79 16.54 0.73 -0.67
C TYR A 79 15.78 1.08 -1.94
N LEU A 80 15.90 0.28 -3.01
CA LEU A 80 15.15 0.47 -4.25
C LEU A 80 13.64 0.38 -4.02
N SER A 81 13.20 -0.56 -3.20
CA SER A 81 11.79 -0.73 -2.85
C SER A 81 11.24 0.47 -2.08
N ILE A 82 12.05 1.07 -1.18
CA ILE A 82 11.68 2.28 -0.43
C ILE A 82 11.51 3.48 -1.37
N GLU A 83 12.41 3.66 -2.33
CA GLU A 83 12.32 4.73 -3.32
C GLU A 83 11.02 4.62 -4.13
N ASN A 84 10.76 3.44 -4.69
CA ASN A 84 9.53 3.18 -5.45
C ASN A 84 8.26 3.34 -4.59
N ASP A 85 8.30 2.85 -3.35
CA ASP A 85 7.19 2.94 -2.39
C ASP A 85 6.85 4.41 -2.06
N PHE A 86 7.88 5.26 -1.91
CA PHE A 86 7.71 6.69 -1.69
C PHE A 86 7.13 7.38 -2.93
N GLU A 87 7.66 7.11 -4.13
CA GLU A 87 7.20 7.70 -5.39
C GLU A 87 5.75 7.30 -5.75
N THR A 88 5.34 6.10 -5.36
CA THR A 88 3.98 5.58 -5.61
C THR A 88 3.00 5.85 -4.47
N ASN A 89 3.45 6.46 -3.38
CA ASN A 89 2.69 6.73 -2.16
C ASN A 89 2.17 5.45 -1.47
N GLU A 90 2.79 4.29 -1.69
CA GLU A 90 2.32 3.02 -1.08
C GLU A 90 2.57 2.97 0.43
N ASN A 91 3.66 3.60 0.91
CA ASN A 91 3.95 3.73 2.34
C ASN A 91 4.09 2.40 3.09
N ALA A 92 4.39 1.30 2.39
CA ALA A 92 4.50 -0.02 2.99
C ALA A 92 5.79 -0.13 3.82
N TYR A 93 6.91 0.31 3.27
CA TYR A 93 8.21 0.22 3.93
C TYR A 93 8.34 1.12 5.16
N LEU A 94 7.61 2.24 5.23
CA LEU A 94 7.50 3.01 6.48
C LEU A 94 6.93 2.14 7.60
N THR A 95 5.88 1.37 7.33
CA THR A 95 5.28 0.47 8.32
C THR A 95 6.17 -0.74 8.62
N ILE A 96 6.76 -1.34 7.58
CA ILE A 96 7.54 -2.59 7.68
C ILE A 96 8.86 -2.35 8.41
N ILE A 97 9.64 -1.42 7.92
CA ILE A 97 11.00 -1.17 8.42
C ILE A 97 11.02 0.01 9.39
N GLY A 98 10.38 1.14 9.02
CA GLY A 98 10.42 2.37 9.80
C GLY A 98 9.84 2.20 11.21
N HIS A 99 8.75 1.46 11.34
CA HIS A 99 8.07 1.17 12.61
C HIS A 99 8.14 -0.30 13.03
N GLY A 100 8.86 -1.13 12.28
CA GLY A 100 9.14 -2.51 12.65
C GLY A 100 10.04 -2.59 13.89
N LYS A 101 9.92 -3.68 14.63
CA LYS A 101 10.77 -3.98 15.78
C LYS A 101 12.03 -4.73 15.31
N ILE A 102 13.19 -4.12 15.48
CA ILE A 102 14.48 -4.74 15.20
C ILE A 102 14.72 -5.81 16.27
N LEU A 103 14.92 -7.07 15.84
CA LEU A 103 15.27 -8.18 16.71
C LEU A 103 16.78 -8.47 16.65
N PHE A 104 17.39 -8.24 15.50
CA PHE A 104 18.81 -8.44 15.28
C PHE A 104 19.34 -7.38 14.32
N ASP A 105 20.51 -6.83 14.64
CA ASP A 105 21.22 -5.84 13.84
C ASP A 105 22.72 -6.08 14.02
N ARG A 106 23.35 -6.73 13.05
CA ARG A 106 24.72 -7.25 13.16
C ARG A 106 25.75 -6.15 13.37
N ILE A 107 25.67 -5.07 12.58
CA ILE A 107 26.67 -3.98 12.56
C ILE A 107 26.04 -2.58 12.53
N GLY A 108 24.76 -2.47 12.86
CA GLY A 108 24.04 -1.19 12.91
C GLY A 108 23.45 -0.75 11.59
N ASP A 109 23.47 -1.58 10.54
CA ASP A 109 22.95 -1.21 9.21
C ASP A 109 21.43 -1.16 9.18
N ILE A 110 20.76 -1.99 9.97
CA ILE A 110 19.30 -1.98 10.07
C ILE A 110 18.81 -0.72 10.79
N SER A 111 19.52 -0.31 11.83
CA SER A 111 19.23 0.94 12.53
C SER A 111 19.48 2.17 11.65
N LYS A 112 20.46 2.14 10.75
CA LYS A 112 20.70 3.19 9.75
C LYS A 112 19.57 3.21 8.71
N LEU A 113 19.17 2.04 8.19
CA LEU A 113 18.08 1.89 7.25
C LEU A 113 16.74 2.41 7.85
N GLN A 114 16.47 2.09 9.11
CA GLN A 114 15.28 2.57 9.81
C GLN A 114 15.26 4.10 9.91
N ARG A 115 16.38 4.72 10.27
CA ARG A 115 16.51 6.19 10.30
C ARG A 115 16.33 6.80 8.92
N TYR A 116 16.96 6.25 7.89
CA TYR A 116 16.80 6.70 6.51
C TYR A 116 15.33 6.74 6.09
N ILE A 117 14.57 5.68 6.39
CA ILE A 117 13.13 5.62 6.09
C ILE A 117 12.36 6.70 6.84
N LEU A 118 12.58 6.83 8.15
CA LEU A 118 11.88 7.82 8.97
C LEU A 118 12.17 9.25 8.49
N GLU A 119 13.40 9.56 8.12
CA GLU A 119 13.81 10.85 7.55
C GLU A 119 13.15 11.08 6.17
N LYS A 120 13.15 10.08 5.29
CA LYS A 120 12.54 10.18 3.97
C LYS A 120 11.03 10.44 4.07
N TYR A 121 10.34 9.68 4.89
CA TYR A 121 8.89 9.82 5.06
C TYR A 121 8.47 10.96 6.01
N SER A 122 9.41 11.72 6.57
CA SER A 122 9.13 13.01 7.18
C SER A 122 8.84 14.11 6.14
N GLN A 123 9.23 13.89 4.89
CA GLN A 123 8.92 14.75 3.77
C GLN A 123 7.48 14.52 3.28
N PRO A 124 6.83 15.54 2.68
CA PRO A 124 5.54 15.36 2.03
C PRO A 124 5.62 14.30 0.92
N LEU A 125 4.64 13.42 0.86
CA LEU A 125 4.55 12.47 -0.25
C LEU A 125 4.28 13.19 -1.57
N PRO A 126 4.78 12.68 -2.70
CA PRO A 126 4.55 13.28 -4.02
C PRO A 126 3.05 13.39 -4.33
N ALA A 127 2.59 14.60 -4.58
CA ALA A 127 1.23 14.81 -5.08
C ALA A 127 1.17 14.63 -6.60
N LEU A 128 0.11 13.97 -7.06
CA LEU A 128 -0.17 13.84 -8.48
C LEU A 128 -0.62 15.21 -9.05
N SER A 129 0.00 15.69 -10.10
CA SER A 129 -0.29 17.01 -10.68
C SER A 129 -0.11 17.05 -12.20
N GLY A 130 -0.56 18.14 -12.81
CA GLY A 130 -0.36 18.40 -14.24
C GLY A 130 -0.92 17.30 -15.14
N ASP A 131 -0.15 16.91 -16.16
CA ASP A 131 -0.57 15.91 -17.15
C ASP A 131 -0.73 14.51 -16.55
N ASP A 132 0.05 14.15 -15.54
CA ASP A 132 -0.08 12.85 -14.86
C ASP A 132 -1.46 12.73 -14.15
N ALA A 133 -1.94 13.84 -13.55
CA ALA A 133 -3.28 13.88 -12.94
C ALA A 133 -4.39 13.78 -13.99
N LYS A 134 -4.22 14.50 -15.11
CA LYS A 134 -5.17 14.45 -16.24
C LYS A 134 -5.24 13.06 -16.86
N GLU A 135 -4.09 12.42 -17.09
CA GLU A 135 -4.02 11.05 -17.63
C GLU A 135 -4.79 10.07 -16.72
N MET A 136 -4.54 10.13 -15.43
CA MET A 136 -5.24 9.26 -14.48
C MET A 136 -6.75 9.50 -14.45
N ALA A 137 -7.19 10.75 -14.50
CA ALA A 137 -8.61 11.09 -14.54
C ALA A 137 -9.27 10.55 -15.81
N VAL A 138 -8.63 10.68 -16.98
CA VAL A 138 -9.13 10.12 -18.25
C VAL A 138 -9.20 8.59 -18.21
N ILE A 139 -8.22 7.92 -17.60
CA ILE A 139 -8.28 6.46 -17.41
C ILE A 139 -9.50 6.06 -16.57
N ILE A 140 -9.84 6.85 -15.54
CA ILE A 140 -11.02 6.61 -14.71
C ILE A 140 -12.30 6.90 -15.50
N ASP A 141 -12.37 8.00 -16.25
CA ASP A 141 -13.50 8.34 -17.09
C ASP A 141 -13.84 7.22 -18.10
N ASN A 142 -12.84 6.68 -18.77
CA ASN A 142 -13.01 5.52 -19.65
C ASN A 142 -13.60 4.29 -18.93
N ARG A 143 -13.29 4.11 -17.64
CA ARG A 143 -13.91 3.05 -16.84
C ARG A 143 -15.34 3.39 -16.44
N MET A 144 -15.64 4.66 -16.19
CA MET A 144 -17.01 5.14 -15.93
C MET A 144 -17.92 4.92 -17.15
N ILE A 145 -17.43 5.20 -18.37
CA ILE A 145 -18.15 4.92 -19.63
C ILE A 145 -18.46 3.42 -19.75
N LYS A 146 -17.47 2.55 -19.49
CA LYS A 146 -17.69 1.10 -19.52
C LYS A 146 -18.68 0.63 -18.46
N LEU A 147 -18.61 1.21 -17.26
CA LEU A 147 -19.53 0.91 -16.16
C LEU A 147 -20.98 1.28 -16.53
N ARG A 148 -21.19 2.45 -17.14
CA ARG A 148 -22.50 2.88 -17.65
C ARG A 148 -23.05 1.93 -18.71
N SER A 149 -22.19 1.53 -19.67
CA SER A 149 -22.58 0.53 -20.67
C SER A 149 -22.97 -0.82 -20.06
N MET A 150 -22.30 -1.24 -18.98
CA MET A 150 -22.68 -2.46 -18.26
C MET A 150 -24.05 -2.33 -17.59
N LEU A 151 -24.37 -1.16 -17.01
CA LEU A 151 -25.68 -0.87 -16.44
C LEU A 151 -26.77 -0.93 -17.51
N GLU A 152 -26.61 -0.19 -18.61
CA GLU A 152 -27.57 -0.09 -19.72
C GLU A 152 -27.87 -1.45 -20.36
N ASN A 153 -26.89 -2.35 -20.38
CA ASN A 153 -27.02 -3.70 -20.95
C ASN A 153 -27.34 -4.78 -19.90
N GLY A 154 -27.65 -4.40 -18.66
CA GLY A 154 -28.03 -5.34 -17.59
C GLY A 154 -26.94 -6.38 -17.27
N LYS A 155 -25.66 -6.01 -17.41
CA LYS A 155 -24.55 -6.95 -17.21
C LYS A 155 -24.34 -7.26 -15.73
N PRO A 156 -24.24 -8.55 -15.34
CA PRO A 156 -24.05 -8.94 -13.94
C PRO A 156 -22.71 -8.46 -13.37
N GLU A 157 -21.72 -8.21 -14.22
CA GLU A 157 -20.38 -7.72 -13.82
C GLU A 157 -20.39 -6.26 -13.35
N PHE A 158 -21.51 -5.53 -13.48
CA PHE A 158 -21.63 -4.13 -13.06
C PHE A 158 -21.16 -3.93 -11.62
N ILE A 159 -21.68 -4.71 -10.69
CA ILE A 159 -21.38 -4.59 -9.25
C ILE A 159 -19.88 -4.74 -8.95
N TYR A 160 -19.25 -5.73 -9.55
CA TYR A 160 -17.81 -5.93 -9.38
C TYR A 160 -17.01 -4.74 -9.92
N ASN A 161 -17.33 -4.27 -11.12
CA ASN A 161 -16.65 -3.13 -11.74
C ASN A 161 -16.96 -1.81 -11.02
N TYR A 162 -18.15 -1.65 -10.43
CA TYR A 162 -18.48 -0.51 -9.60
C TYR A 162 -17.48 -0.34 -8.45
N TYR A 163 -17.25 -1.37 -7.65
CA TYR A 163 -16.29 -1.28 -6.54
C TYR A 163 -14.85 -1.07 -7.01
N LEU A 164 -14.46 -1.62 -8.12
CA LEU A 164 -13.14 -1.36 -8.71
C LEU A 164 -12.97 0.10 -9.13
N VAL A 165 -14.02 0.74 -9.64
CA VAL A 165 -14.00 2.14 -10.03
C VAL A 165 -13.98 3.04 -8.79
N VAL A 166 -14.81 2.77 -7.79
CA VAL A 166 -14.82 3.51 -6.51
C VAL A 166 -13.42 3.50 -5.88
N GLU A 167 -12.77 2.35 -5.79
CA GLU A 167 -11.41 2.24 -5.25
C GLU A 167 -10.37 2.97 -6.12
N LYS A 168 -10.55 2.97 -7.42
CA LYS A 168 -9.65 3.69 -8.32
C LYS A 168 -9.76 5.21 -8.15
N ILE A 169 -10.99 5.73 -7.94
CA ILE A 169 -11.22 7.15 -7.63
C ILE A 169 -10.60 7.50 -6.28
N ARG A 170 -10.78 6.69 -5.25
CA ARG A 170 -10.17 6.91 -3.93
C ARG A 170 -8.64 7.00 -4.01
N LYS A 171 -8.01 6.02 -4.67
CA LYS A 171 -6.55 6.01 -4.86
C LYS A 171 -6.04 7.21 -5.63
N PHE A 172 -6.74 7.59 -6.67
CA PHE A 172 -6.45 8.78 -7.45
C PHE A 172 -6.52 10.04 -6.59
N TYR A 173 -7.61 10.23 -5.84
CA TYR A 173 -7.79 11.40 -4.98
C TYR A 173 -6.77 11.43 -3.83
N SER A 174 -6.45 10.27 -3.26
CA SER A 174 -5.35 10.17 -2.27
C SER A 174 -4.03 10.70 -2.83
N ARG A 175 -3.68 10.35 -4.06
CA ARG A 175 -2.47 10.83 -4.72
C ARG A 175 -2.54 12.31 -5.09
N LEU A 176 -3.70 12.85 -5.47
CA LEU A 176 -3.89 14.30 -5.66
C LEU A 176 -3.61 15.08 -4.38
N CYS A 177 -4.01 14.52 -3.24
CA CYS A 177 -3.77 15.12 -1.92
C CYS A 177 -2.35 14.88 -1.38
N GLY A 178 -1.47 14.18 -2.09
CA GLY A 178 -0.16 13.78 -1.57
C GLY A 178 -0.26 12.86 -0.34
N CYS A 179 -1.29 12.01 -0.30
CA CYS A 179 -1.55 11.09 0.80
C CYS A 179 -1.15 9.65 0.46
N ALA A 180 -0.99 8.83 1.50
CA ALA A 180 -0.64 7.43 1.36
C ALA A 180 -1.74 6.65 0.64
N ASN A 181 -1.32 5.76 -0.26
CA ASN A 181 -2.21 4.77 -0.87
C ASN A 181 -2.50 3.66 0.14
N ILE A 182 -3.73 3.62 0.63
CA ILE A 182 -4.13 2.69 1.68
C ILE A 182 -4.71 1.42 1.03
N PRO A 183 -4.29 0.20 1.47
CA PRO A 183 -4.90 -1.05 1.02
C PRO A 183 -6.41 -1.07 1.30
N VAL A 184 -7.19 -1.61 0.36
CA VAL A 184 -8.66 -1.58 0.42
C VAL A 184 -9.22 -2.26 1.67
N ASP A 185 -8.62 -3.36 2.08
CA ASP A 185 -9.00 -4.14 3.28
C ASP A 185 -8.78 -3.38 4.59
N LYS A 186 -7.91 -2.38 4.60
CA LYS A 186 -7.60 -1.52 5.75
C LYS A 186 -8.20 -0.12 5.66
N ALA A 187 -8.70 0.27 4.49
CA ALA A 187 -9.10 1.64 4.21
C ALA A 187 -10.16 2.16 5.20
N PHE A 188 -11.25 1.42 5.37
CA PHE A 188 -12.31 1.83 6.29
C PHE A 188 -11.77 2.10 7.69
N ARG A 189 -11.01 1.15 8.24
CA ARG A 189 -10.48 1.28 9.60
C ARG A 189 -9.45 2.41 9.73
N ILE A 190 -8.57 2.59 8.76
CA ILE A 190 -7.58 3.67 8.77
C ILE A 190 -8.25 5.04 8.74
N TYR A 191 -9.34 5.21 7.99
CA TYR A 191 -10.06 6.49 7.94
C TYR A 191 -10.89 6.76 9.18
N THR A 192 -11.44 5.74 9.84
CA THR A 192 -12.39 5.90 10.96
C THR A 192 -11.77 5.74 12.35
N ASP A 193 -10.67 4.98 12.49
CA ASP A 193 -9.99 4.72 13.76
C ASP A 193 -8.63 5.43 13.81
N LYS A 194 -8.59 6.57 14.52
CA LYS A 194 -7.38 7.39 14.65
C LYS A 194 -6.20 6.59 15.24
N ARG A 195 -6.45 5.79 16.29
CA ARG A 195 -5.39 5.01 16.95
C ARG A 195 -4.82 3.95 16.01
N TYR A 196 -5.69 3.26 15.26
CA TYR A 196 -5.25 2.30 14.24
C TYR A 196 -4.44 2.98 13.14
N ARG A 197 -4.90 4.13 12.64
CA ARG A 197 -4.18 4.92 11.64
C ARG A 197 -2.78 5.32 12.10
N GLU A 198 -2.64 5.81 13.32
CA GLU A 198 -1.37 6.22 13.92
C GLU A 198 -0.40 5.03 14.03
N SER A 199 -0.90 3.84 14.38
CA SER A 199 -0.08 2.62 14.47
C SER A 199 0.48 2.15 13.12
N PHE A 200 -0.13 2.55 12.01
CA PHE A 200 0.35 2.26 10.66
C PHE A 200 0.98 3.46 9.96
N CYS A 201 1.10 4.60 10.66
CA CYS A 201 1.81 5.82 10.21
C CYS A 201 1.37 6.30 8.82
N LYS A 202 0.05 6.28 8.57
CA LYS A 202 -0.49 6.65 7.26
C LYS A 202 -0.97 8.10 7.27
N SER A 203 -0.51 8.88 6.29
CA SER A 203 -1.18 10.12 5.91
C SER A 203 -2.50 9.77 5.20
N VAL A 204 -3.57 10.46 5.56
CA VAL A 204 -4.90 10.18 5.02
C VAL A 204 -5.46 11.40 4.30
N ILE A 205 -6.38 11.16 3.39
CA ILE A 205 -7.15 12.21 2.71
C ILE A 205 -7.74 13.15 3.77
N PRO A 206 -7.41 14.45 3.74
CA PRO A 206 -7.88 15.42 4.74
C PRO A 206 -9.29 15.93 4.46
N ASP A 207 -9.86 15.62 3.30
CA ASP A 207 -11.15 16.10 2.79
C ASP A 207 -12.27 15.21 3.32
N GLU A 208 -12.97 15.66 4.37
CA GLU A 208 -14.07 14.93 5.01
C GLU A 208 -15.28 14.77 4.08
N GLU A 209 -15.53 15.74 3.18
CA GLU A 209 -16.62 15.66 2.21
C GLU A 209 -16.37 14.52 1.22
N PHE A 210 -15.16 14.44 0.66
CA PHE A 210 -14.77 13.34 -0.20
C PHE A 210 -14.89 12.00 0.53
N LEU A 211 -14.42 11.91 1.77
CA LEU A 211 -14.51 10.67 2.57
C LEU A 211 -15.97 10.27 2.83
N GLY A 212 -16.86 11.24 3.10
CA GLY A 212 -18.29 10.99 3.24
C GLY A 212 -18.91 10.39 1.96
N MET A 213 -18.58 10.95 0.79
CA MET A 213 -19.01 10.43 -0.51
C MET A 213 -18.43 9.03 -0.78
N TYR A 214 -17.15 8.81 -0.47
CA TYR A 214 -16.51 7.50 -0.61
C TYR A 214 -17.18 6.44 0.27
N PHE A 215 -17.45 6.74 1.54
CA PHE A 215 -18.11 5.80 2.44
C PHE A 215 -19.54 5.50 1.98
N ASN A 216 -20.27 6.50 1.52
CA ASN A 216 -21.58 6.27 0.91
C ASN A 216 -21.48 5.33 -0.30
N ALA A 217 -20.51 5.54 -1.20
CA ALA A 217 -20.30 4.68 -2.36
C ALA A 217 -19.97 3.22 -1.97
N VAL A 218 -19.19 3.00 -0.91
CA VAL A 218 -18.81 1.65 -0.47
C VAL A 218 -19.94 0.93 0.28
N THR A 219 -20.77 1.66 1.03
CA THR A 219 -21.77 1.05 1.94
C THR A 219 -23.19 1.04 1.39
N THR A 220 -23.46 1.73 0.29
CA THR A 220 -24.81 1.78 -0.29
C THR A 220 -25.35 0.42 -0.68
N THR A 221 -26.60 0.15 -0.29
CA THR A 221 -27.37 -1.03 -0.69
C THR A 221 -28.39 -0.73 -1.79
N GLY A 222 -28.38 0.50 -2.35
CA GLY A 222 -29.29 0.97 -3.39
C GLY A 222 -29.19 0.20 -4.72
N THR A 223 -30.05 0.56 -5.65
CA THR A 223 -30.10 -0.01 -7.01
C THR A 223 -28.80 0.25 -7.79
N ASN A 224 -28.65 -0.39 -8.94
CA ASN A 224 -27.48 -0.16 -9.79
C ASN A 224 -27.48 1.26 -10.38
N GLU A 225 -28.64 1.84 -10.64
CA GLU A 225 -28.83 3.22 -11.08
C GLU A 225 -28.37 4.21 -10.00
N GLU A 226 -28.78 3.98 -8.75
CA GLU A 226 -28.34 4.80 -7.61
C GLU A 226 -26.83 4.69 -7.40
N LYS A 227 -26.26 3.50 -7.51
CA LYS A 227 -24.81 3.29 -7.45
C LYS A 227 -24.08 4.04 -8.57
N MET A 228 -24.63 4.03 -9.80
CA MET A 228 -24.04 4.77 -10.91
C MET A 228 -24.07 6.29 -10.66
N SER A 229 -25.15 6.82 -10.07
CA SER A 229 -25.23 8.23 -9.67
C SER A 229 -24.17 8.57 -8.63
N ILE A 230 -24.08 7.78 -7.56
CA ILE A 230 -23.14 8.00 -6.45
C ILE A 230 -21.67 7.98 -6.95
N VAL A 231 -21.28 7.01 -7.78
CA VAL A 231 -19.90 6.95 -8.28
C VAL A 231 -19.61 8.09 -9.27
N THR A 232 -20.61 8.55 -10.01
CA THR A 232 -20.48 9.72 -10.90
C THR A 232 -20.23 10.99 -10.09
N GLU A 233 -20.97 11.21 -9.01
CA GLU A 233 -20.77 12.34 -8.10
C GLU A 233 -19.39 12.30 -7.45
N LEU A 234 -18.97 11.13 -6.97
CA LEU A 234 -17.63 10.93 -6.39
C LEU A 234 -16.50 11.24 -7.40
N TYR A 235 -16.66 10.82 -8.66
CA TYR A 235 -15.70 11.11 -9.72
C TYR A 235 -15.66 12.60 -10.04
N ASN A 236 -16.81 13.23 -10.21
CA ASN A 236 -16.91 14.67 -10.50
C ASN A 236 -16.28 15.50 -9.37
N TYR A 237 -16.52 15.10 -8.14
CA TYR A 237 -15.89 15.76 -6.99
C TYR A 237 -14.37 15.61 -7.01
N ALA A 238 -13.86 14.40 -7.25
CA ALA A 238 -12.43 14.12 -7.29
C ALA A 238 -11.70 14.87 -8.41
N THR A 239 -12.39 15.19 -9.51
CA THR A 239 -11.81 15.84 -10.70
C THR A 239 -12.16 17.31 -10.83
N ARG A 240 -12.93 17.89 -9.91
CA ARG A 240 -13.50 19.26 -10.01
C ARG A 240 -12.49 20.38 -10.26
N ASN A 241 -11.24 20.18 -9.85
CA ASN A 241 -10.16 21.16 -10.01
C ASN A 241 -9.24 20.85 -11.19
N LEU A 242 -9.57 19.84 -12.01
CA LEU A 242 -8.78 19.49 -13.19
C LEU A 242 -9.45 20.06 -14.44
N GLU A 243 -8.72 20.88 -15.18
CA GLU A 243 -9.16 21.39 -16.48
C GLU A 243 -9.00 20.28 -17.53
N ILE A 244 -10.03 19.41 -17.64
CA ILE A 244 -10.08 18.34 -18.65
C ILE A 244 -11.40 18.49 -19.42
N ASP A 245 -11.30 18.65 -20.74
CA ASP A 245 -12.43 18.41 -21.64
C ASP A 245 -12.42 16.91 -22.01
N PRO A 246 -13.36 16.10 -21.51
CA PRO A 246 -13.38 14.67 -21.78
C PRO A 246 -13.55 14.32 -23.26
N ASN A 247 -14.03 15.26 -24.08
CA ASN A 247 -14.24 15.08 -25.52
C ASN A 247 -13.07 15.56 -26.37
N ASN A 248 -12.17 16.36 -25.80
CA ASN A 248 -11.05 16.94 -26.55
C ASN A 248 -9.84 17.19 -25.63
N TYR A 249 -9.03 16.17 -25.44
CA TYR A 249 -7.80 16.29 -24.65
C TYR A 249 -6.57 15.78 -25.43
N ARG A 250 -5.42 16.38 -25.14
CA ARG A 250 -4.10 15.91 -25.56
C ARG A 250 -3.19 15.92 -24.34
N ILE A 251 -2.67 14.76 -23.98
CA ILE A 251 -1.80 14.59 -22.82
C ILE A 251 -0.43 14.12 -23.28
N LEU A 252 0.61 14.69 -22.71
CA LEU A 252 1.97 14.24 -22.92
C LEU A 252 2.22 13.00 -22.04
N ILE A 253 2.21 11.81 -22.62
CA ILE A 253 2.61 10.59 -21.93
C ILE A 253 4.14 10.52 -21.92
N LYS A 254 4.75 10.63 -20.75
CA LYS A 254 6.19 10.43 -20.60
C LYS A 254 6.53 9.00 -20.98
N SER A 255 7.40 8.82 -21.96
CA SER A 255 7.94 7.50 -22.29
C SER A 255 8.58 6.89 -21.04
N ARG A 256 8.09 5.73 -20.59
CA ARG A 256 8.68 4.94 -19.51
C ARG A 256 9.94 4.23 -20.00
N ASN A 257 10.85 4.94 -20.64
CA ASN A 257 12.19 4.45 -20.88
C ASN A 257 13.01 4.53 -19.60
N ASN A 258 12.55 3.80 -18.57
CA ASN A 258 13.35 3.55 -17.39
C ASN A 258 13.99 2.16 -17.57
N PRO A 259 15.33 2.05 -17.61
CA PRO A 259 16.02 0.77 -17.81
C PRO A 259 15.75 -0.27 -16.69
N MET A 260 15.09 0.11 -15.58
CA MET A 260 14.79 -0.78 -14.47
C MET A 260 13.54 -1.68 -14.66
N ASN A 261 12.74 -1.52 -15.73
CA ASN A 261 11.53 -2.33 -15.94
C ASN A 261 11.73 -3.55 -16.87
N ARG A 262 12.95 -4.04 -17.07
CA ARG A 262 13.20 -5.18 -17.98
C ARG A 262 13.22 -6.57 -17.33
N ASN A 263 12.88 -6.71 -16.06
CA ASN A 263 12.93 -8.02 -15.39
C ASN A 263 11.62 -8.39 -14.69
N HIS A 264 10.50 -8.43 -15.41
CA HIS A 264 9.31 -9.18 -15.00
C HIS A 264 8.50 -9.54 -16.27
N GLU A 265 8.99 -10.51 -17.03
CA GLU A 265 8.18 -11.42 -17.83
C GLU A 265 8.17 -12.80 -17.18
#